data_e46cb5064d535fd2acd0dc79eac131fd
#
_entry.id   e46cb5064d535fd2acd0dc79eac131fd
#
_cell.length_a   1.000
_cell.length_b   1.000
_cell.length_c   1.000
_cell.angle_alpha   90.00
_cell.angle_beta   90.00
_cell.angle_gamma   90.00
#
_symmetry.space_group_name_H-M   'P 1'
#
loop_
_entity.id
_entity.type
_entity.pdbx_description
1 polymer ?
#
loop_
_entity_poly.entity_id
_entity_poly.type
_entity_poly.pdbx_seq_one_letter_code
_entity_poly.pdbx_strand_id
1 'polypeptide(L)'
;MRWNKRFDCSIDSLKDKSHRPLSKHPNSHSYTEIYWIKNLIRRNPNISLIELYAKLKLNKGYTRHPCSLFRFLRKLGFFKDIKQPSKPYVPKPYHTPTKIGVKMQLDVKYVPNSCYVGKYPDKFYQYTIIDEATRERFIYFFKEQSSYSTVTFVKMAIKYFGYAPEIIQTDNGFEFTHFKDTKRVHPFDKLCNELGIKHQLIRPRTPRHNGKIERSHRNDNERFYSKLSFYSYEDLVVQMKKYLYKSNRLPMQTLNWLSPIEKRKELLELKEN
;
A
#
# COMPACT_ATOMS: atom_id res chain seq x y z
N MET A 1 23.39 -48.20 -17.61
CA MET A 1 23.47 -46.88 -16.90
C MET A 1 24.04 -45.82 -17.85
N ARG A 2 23.48 -44.61 -17.86
CA ARG A 2 23.84 -43.57 -18.83
C ARG A 2 25.30 -43.09 -18.70
N TRP A 3 25.87 -43.06 -17.54
CA TRP A 3 27.22 -42.58 -17.26
C TRP A 3 28.30 -43.45 -17.84
N ASN A 4 28.19 -44.78 -17.74
CA ASN A 4 29.18 -45.75 -18.26
C ASN A 4 29.29 -45.65 -19.82
N LYS A 5 28.22 -45.26 -20.51
CA LYS A 5 28.22 -45.07 -21.98
C LYS A 5 28.87 -43.77 -22.43
N ARG A 6 29.08 -42.83 -21.53
CA ARG A 6 29.65 -41.50 -21.81
C ARG A 6 31.09 -41.34 -21.35
N PHE A 7 31.55 -42.27 -20.48
CA PHE A 7 32.90 -42.22 -19.95
C PHE A 7 33.94 -42.65 -20.96
N ASP A 8 34.83 -41.71 -21.31
CA ASP A 8 35.97 -41.91 -22.24
C ASP A 8 37.31 -41.82 -21.52
N CYS A 9 37.35 -42.17 -20.22
CA CYS A 9 38.52 -42.04 -19.35
C CYS A 9 38.93 -40.61 -19.02
N SER A 10 38.15 -39.62 -19.38
CA SER A 10 38.37 -38.21 -19.01
C SER A 10 37.32 -37.69 -18.06
N ILE A 11 37.71 -36.77 -17.12
CA ILE A 11 36.76 -36.12 -16.23
C ILE A 11 35.80 -35.20 -17.01
N ASP A 12 36.24 -34.71 -18.16
CA ASP A 12 35.40 -33.85 -19.03
C ASP A 12 34.22 -34.57 -19.64
N SER A 13 34.33 -35.89 -19.85
CA SER A 13 33.19 -36.71 -20.33
C SER A 13 32.06 -36.83 -19.31
N LEU A 14 32.36 -36.62 -18.02
CA LEU A 14 31.40 -36.70 -16.91
C LEU A 14 30.73 -35.35 -16.63
N LYS A 15 31.24 -34.26 -17.20
CA LYS A 15 30.60 -32.92 -17.03
C LYS A 15 29.20 -32.90 -17.65
N ASP A 16 28.31 -32.20 -16.98
CA ASP A 16 26.96 -31.99 -17.49
C ASP A 16 26.98 -31.23 -18.82
N LYS A 17 26.35 -31.85 -19.84
CA LYS A 17 26.17 -31.19 -21.14
C LYS A 17 25.00 -30.22 -21.09
N SER A 18 25.11 -29.13 -21.82
CA SER A 18 24.01 -28.18 -21.95
C SER A 18 22.71 -28.87 -22.37
N HIS A 19 21.65 -28.67 -21.62
CA HIS A 19 20.30 -29.15 -21.96
C HIS A 19 19.57 -28.22 -22.94
N ARG A 20 20.25 -27.18 -23.47
CA ARG A 20 19.63 -26.29 -24.44
C ARG A 20 19.33 -27.04 -25.74
N PRO A 21 18.11 -26.86 -26.29
CA PRO A 21 17.79 -27.41 -27.59
C PRO A 21 18.80 -26.97 -28.66
N LEU A 22 19.25 -27.88 -29.48
CA LEU A 22 20.16 -27.58 -30.62
C LEU A 22 19.45 -26.85 -31.76
N SER A 23 18.13 -27.05 -31.89
CA SER A 23 17.29 -26.36 -32.86
C SER A 23 16.64 -25.12 -32.30
N LYS A 24 16.34 -24.15 -33.15
CA LYS A 24 15.57 -22.97 -32.78
C LYS A 24 14.14 -23.38 -32.37
N HIS A 25 13.64 -22.81 -31.29
CA HIS A 25 12.27 -23.06 -30.85
C HIS A 25 11.28 -22.66 -31.96
N PRO A 26 10.24 -23.45 -32.31
CA PRO A 26 9.26 -23.13 -33.36
C PRO A 26 8.66 -21.73 -33.23
N ASN A 27 8.44 -21.26 -32.01
CA ASN A 27 7.91 -19.92 -31.70
C ASN A 27 8.98 -18.82 -31.67
N SER A 28 10.23 -19.06 -32.08
CA SER A 28 11.23 -18.00 -32.21
C SER A 28 10.92 -17.09 -33.41
N HIS A 29 11.33 -15.83 -33.33
CA HIS A 29 11.13 -14.88 -34.42
C HIS A 29 11.84 -15.36 -35.69
N SER A 30 11.15 -15.24 -36.85
CA SER A 30 11.72 -15.49 -38.13
C SER A 30 12.74 -14.43 -38.53
N TYR A 31 13.60 -14.71 -39.51
CA TYR A 31 14.56 -13.73 -40.02
C TYR A 31 13.85 -12.47 -40.55
N THR A 32 12.73 -12.64 -41.22
CA THR A 32 11.90 -11.55 -41.76
C THR A 32 11.35 -10.66 -40.65
N GLU A 33 10.79 -11.26 -39.60
CA GLU A 33 10.29 -10.51 -38.44
C GLU A 33 11.40 -9.75 -37.72
N ILE A 34 12.57 -10.38 -37.54
CA ILE A 34 13.76 -9.74 -36.96
C ILE A 34 14.20 -8.53 -37.78
N TYR A 35 14.22 -8.68 -39.12
CA TYR A 35 14.55 -7.58 -40.01
C TYR A 35 13.57 -6.42 -39.90
N TRP A 36 12.27 -6.68 -39.87
CA TRP A 36 11.25 -5.64 -39.70
C TRP A 36 11.42 -4.88 -38.38
N ILE A 37 11.62 -5.63 -37.29
CA ILE A 37 11.82 -5.04 -35.95
C ILE A 37 13.05 -4.13 -35.94
N LYS A 38 14.21 -4.65 -36.39
CA LYS A 38 15.45 -3.90 -36.40
C LYS A 38 15.38 -2.66 -37.30
N ASN A 39 14.74 -2.77 -38.47
CA ASN A 39 14.60 -1.67 -39.40
C ASN A 39 13.70 -0.54 -38.87
N LEU A 40 12.59 -0.88 -38.21
CA LEU A 40 11.72 0.10 -37.57
C LEU A 40 12.44 0.83 -36.43
N ILE A 41 13.21 0.11 -35.62
CA ILE A 41 14.00 0.70 -34.53
C ILE A 41 15.10 1.61 -35.09
N ARG A 42 15.82 1.18 -36.12
CA ARG A 42 16.86 1.99 -36.76
C ARG A 42 16.31 3.31 -37.30
N ARG A 43 15.11 3.30 -37.89
CA ARG A 43 14.44 4.51 -38.40
C ARG A 43 13.86 5.39 -37.33
N ASN A 44 13.49 4.83 -36.20
CA ASN A 44 12.88 5.52 -35.04
C ASN A 44 13.53 5.02 -33.76
N PRO A 45 14.70 5.55 -33.35
CA PRO A 45 15.46 5.07 -32.21
C PRO A 45 14.68 5.19 -30.87
N ASN A 46 13.79 6.16 -30.76
CA ASN A 46 12.98 6.44 -29.56
C ASN A 46 11.55 5.86 -29.62
N ILE A 47 11.30 4.91 -30.55
CA ILE A 47 9.97 4.31 -30.70
C ILE A 47 9.57 3.58 -29.42
N SER A 48 8.35 3.83 -28.94
CA SER A 48 7.81 3.07 -27.81
C SER A 48 7.47 1.62 -28.19
N LEU A 49 7.44 0.71 -27.20
CA LEU A 49 7.07 -0.69 -27.45
C LEU A 49 5.67 -0.81 -28.06
N ILE A 50 4.72 -0.01 -27.60
CA ILE A 50 3.34 -0.02 -28.08
C ILE A 50 3.28 0.42 -29.55
N GLU A 51 3.96 1.50 -29.88
CA GLU A 51 4.00 2.03 -31.25
C GLU A 51 4.71 1.08 -32.20
N LEU A 52 5.83 0.48 -31.77
CA LEU A 52 6.55 -0.52 -32.52
C LEU A 52 5.66 -1.74 -32.85
N TYR A 53 4.96 -2.24 -31.82
CA TYR A 53 4.03 -3.35 -31.99
C TYR A 53 2.88 -3.01 -32.94
N ALA A 54 2.27 -1.82 -32.78
CA ALA A 54 1.20 -1.36 -33.66
C ALA A 54 1.67 -1.27 -35.13
N LYS A 55 2.83 -0.67 -35.41
CA LYS A 55 3.40 -0.56 -36.74
C LYS A 55 3.72 -1.93 -37.34
N LEU A 56 4.24 -2.86 -36.54
CA LEU A 56 4.49 -4.23 -36.99
C LEU A 56 3.19 -4.96 -37.32
N LYS A 57 2.17 -4.84 -36.48
CA LYS A 57 0.87 -5.50 -36.70
C LYS A 57 0.14 -4.92 -37.89
N LEU A 58 0.04 -3.62 -38.02
CA LEU A 58 -0.73 -2.95 -39.08
C LEU A 58 -0.03 -3.01 -40.45
N ASN A 59 1.29 -2.79 -40.48
CA ASN A 59 2.00 -2.61 -41.75
C ASN A 59 2.75 -3.86 -42.24
N LYS A 60 2.93 -4.87 -41.36
CA LYS A 60 3.74 -6.07 -41.68
C LYS A 60 3.03 -7.39 -41.40
N GLY A 61 1.78 -7.34 -40.89
CA GLY A 61 1.05 -8.57 -40.58
C GLY A 61 1.68 -9.37 -39.43
N TYR A 62 2.36 -8.70 -38.48
CA TYR A 62 2.97 -9.35 -37.31
C TYR A 62 1.91 -9.91 -36.38
N THR A 63 1.90 -11.24 -36.20
CA THR A 63 0.84 -11.96 -35.47
C THR A 63 1.21 -12.37 -34.05
N ARG A 64 2.49 -12.21 -33.67
CA ARG A 64 2.93 -12.66 -32.35
C ARG A 64 2.41 -11.77 -31.24
N HIS A 65 2.25 -12.37 -30.04
CA HIS A 65 1.82 -11.65 -28.86
C HIS A 65 2.82 -10.56 -28.45
N PRO A 66 2.38 -9.39 -27.92
CA PRO A 66 3.27 -8.29 -27.50
C PRO A 66 4.39 -8.72 -26.54
N CYS A 67 4.11 -9.68 -25.63
CA CYS A 67 5.13 -10.20 -24.71
C CYS A 67 6.28 -10.93 -25.45
N SER A 68 6.03 -11.52 -26.61
CA SER A 68 7.07 -12.15 -27.43
C SER A 68 8.03 -11.09 -27.99
N LEU A 69 7.46 -9.98 -28.48
CA LEU A 69 8.24 -8.84 -28.97
C LEU A 69 9.05 -8.23 -27.81
N PHE A 70 8.44 -8.01 -26.64
CA PHE A 70 9.13 -7.48 -25.45
C PHE A 70 10.34 -8.33 -25.05
N ARG A 71 10.17 -9.67 -24.95
CA ARG A 71 11.26 -10.60 -24.64
C ARG A 71 12.39 -10.53 -25.65
N PHE A 72 12.04 -10.45 -26.94
CA PHE A 72 13.01 -10.32 -28.00
C PHE A 72 13.79 -9.00 -27.91
N LEU A 73 13.12 -7.87 -27.73
CA LEU A 73 13.73 -6.56 -27.55
C LEU A 73 14.64 -6.49 -26.31
N ARG A 74 14.22 -7.12 -25.21
CA ARG A 74 15.05 -7.24 -24.01
C ARG A 74 16.34 -8.01 -24.30
N LYS A 75 16.27 -9.11 -25.07
CA LYS A 75 17.44 -9.89 -25.48
C LYS A 75 18.37 -9.07 -26.39
N LEU A 76 17.83 -8.17 -27.20
CA LEU A 76 18.62 -7.25 -28.04
C LEU A 76 19.21 -6.07 -27.24
N GLY A 77 18.90 -5.92 -25.98
CA GLY A 77 19.35 -4.79 -25.15
C GLY A 77 18.66 -3.47 -25.50
N PHE A 78 17.49 -3.51 -26.13
CA PHE A 78 16.73 -2.31 -26.50
C PHE A 78 16.38 -1.43 -25.29
N PHE A 79 16.21 -2.03 -24.11
CA PHE A 79 15.90 -1.37 -22.85
C PHE A 79 17.15 -1.14 -21.96
N LYS A 80 18.29 -0.82 -22.56
CA LYS A 80 19.56 -0.61 -21.83
C LYS A 80 19.48 0.48 -20.76
N ASP A 81 18.58 1.44 -20.94
CA ASP A 81 18.32 2.52 -20.00
C ASP A 81 17.27 2.18 -18.92
N ILE A 82 16.83 0.93 -18.81
CA ILE A 82 16.13 0.50 -17.61
C ILE A 82 17.11 0.73 -16.47
N LYS A 83 16.87 1.81 -15.72
CA LYS A 83 17.61 2.13 -14.48
C LYS A 83 17.85 0.82 -13.76
N GLN A 84 19.13 0.50 -13.54
CA GLN A 84 19.48 -0.64 -12.72
C GLN A 84 18.60 -0.61 -11.48
N PRO A 85 18.02 -1.73 -11.04
CA PRO A 85 17.22 -1.73 -9.84
C PRO A 85 18.05 -1.02 -8.79
N SER A 86 17.53 0.11 -8.28
CA SER A 86 18.14 0.81 -7.16
C SER A 86 18.50 -0.27 -6.14
N LYS A 87 19.68 -0.16 -5.53
CA LYS A 87 20.17 -1.10 -4.51
C LYS A 87 18.98 -1.64 -3.72
N PRO A 88 18.86 -2.96 -3.52
CA PRO A 88 17.67 -3.52 -2.88
C PRO A 88 17.42 -2.74 -1.59
N TYR A 89 16.24 -2.14 -1.50
CA TYR A 89 15.86 -1.36 -0.33
C TYR A 89 15.85 -2.31 0.86
N VAL A 90 16.81 -2.16 1.75
CA VAL A 90 16.83 -2.84 3.05
C VAL A 90 15.92 -2.02 3.97
N PRO A 91 14.73 -2.53 4.32
CA PRO A 91 13.84 -1.82 5.23
C PRO A 91 14.54 -1.64 6.57
N LYS A 92 14.67 -0.40 7.04
CA LYS A 92 15.07 -0.18 8.43
C LYS A 92 14.04 -0.83 9.36
N PRO A 93 14.48 -1.55 10.40
CA PRO A 93 13.55 -2.13 11.36
C PRO A 93 12.67 -1.04 11.96
N TYR A 94 11.35 -1.26 11.95
CA TYR A 94 10.41 -0.36 12.57
C TYR A 94 10.14 -0.82 14.00
N HIS A 95 10.55 -0.01 14.97
CA HIS A 95 10.29 -0.28 16.38
C HIS A 95 8.88 0.21 16.74
N THR A 96 7.99 -0.73 17.00
CA THR A 96 6.66 -0.42 17.55
C THR A 96 6.80 0.01 19.00
N PRO A 97 6.19 1.14 19.43
CA PRO A 97 6.17 1.52 20.83
C PRO A 97 5.62 0.41 21.72
N THR A 98 6.22 0.25 22.89
CA THR A 98 5.79 -0.73 23.89
C THR A 98 4.85 -0.12 24.95
N LYS A 99 4.77 1.21 25.01
CA LYS A 99 3.91 1.95 25.94
C LYS A 99 2.71 2.55 25.22
N ILE A 100 1.60 2.64 25.94
CA ILE A 100 0.35 3.27 25.46
C ILE A 100 0.57 4.76 25.23
N GLY A 101 -0.02 5.30 24.14
CA GLY A 101 -0.06 6.73 23.89
C GLY A 101 1.25 7.34 23.40
N VAL A 102 2.34 6.58 23.25
CA VAL A 102 3.58 7.12 22.68
C VAL A 102 3.39 7.56 21.25
N LYS A 103 2.69 6.76 20.44
CA LYS A 103 2.45 7.09 19.04
C LYS A 103 1.13 6.55 18.54
N MET A 104 0.37 7.43 17.90
CA MET A 104 -0.85 7.08 17.17
C MET A 104 -0.73 7.42 15.69
N GLN A 105 -1.37 6.63 14.84
CA GLN A 105 -1.54 6.94 13.41
C GLN A 105 -2.96 7.42 13.18
N LEU A 106 -3.12 8.51 12.43
CA LEU A 106 -4.39 9.11 12.05
C LEU A 106 -4.49 9.19 10.54
N ASP A 107 -5.62 8.78 9.98
CA ASP A 107 -5.88 8.80 8.55
C ASP A 107 -7.37 8.97 8.26
N VAL A 108 -7.68 9.48 7.07
CA VAL A 108 -9.04 9.72 6.59
C VAL A 108 -9.27 8.98 5.29
N LYS A 109 -10.42 8.33 5.17
CA LYS A 109 -10.81 7.69 3.93
C LYS A 109 -12.27 7.94 3.58
N TYR A 110 -12.60 7.82 2.30
CA TYR A 110 -13.99 7.83 1.85
C TYR A 110 -14.74 6.58 2.30
N VAL A 111 -15.98 6.76 2.71
CA VAL A 111 -16.94 5.64 2.84
C VAL A 111 -17.36 5.25 1.42
N PRO A 112 -17.34 3.95 1.05
CA PRO A 112 -17.75 3.53 -0.28
C PRO A 112 -19.20 3.94 -0.58
N ASN A 113 -19.42 4.65 -1.68
CA ASN A 113 -20.76 5.11 -2.07
C ASN A 113 -21.74 3.96 -2.26
N SER A 114 -21.26 2.77 -2.64
CA SER A 114 -22.08 1.57 -2.79
C SER A 114 -22.76 1.10 -1.50
N CYS A 115 -22.30 1.56 -0.35
CA CYS A 115 -22.89 1.21 0.94
C CYS A 115 -24.08 2.11 1.32
N TYR A 116 -24.20 3.27 0.68
CA TYR A 116 -25.25 4.24 0.97
C TYR A 116 -26.47 4.00 0.05
N VAL A 117 -27.62 3.75 0.65
CA VAL A 117 -28.89 3.48 -0.04
C VAL A 117 -29.95 4.57 0.20
N GLY A 118 -29.52 5.73 0.69
CA GLY A 118 -30.39 6.89 0.91
C GLY A 118 -30.87 7.53 -0.41
N LYS A 119 -31.93 8.31 -0.31
CA LYS A 119 -32.61 8.94 -1.47
C LYS A 119 -31.74 9.95 -2.23
N TYR A 120 -30.87 10.66 -1.52
CA TYR A 120 -30.01 11.70 -2.09
C TYR A 120 -28.55 11.31 -1.96
N PRO A 121 -27.69 11.58 -2.99
CA PRO A 121 -26.28 11.28 -2.92
C PRO A 121 -25.64 12.11 -1.80
N ASP A 122 -24.98 11.45 -0.86
CA ASP A 122 -24.25 12.09 0.22
C ASP A 122 -22.85 11.44 0.32
N LYS A 123 -21.87 12.19 0.76
CA LYS A 123 -20.50 11.73 0.92
C LYS A 123 -20.15 11.70 2.40
N PHE A 124 -19.52 10.61 2.81
CA PHE A 124 -19.08 10.43 4.18
C PHE A 124 -17.61 10.09 4.22
N TYR A 125 -16.93 10.62 5.22
CA TYR A 125 -15.50 10.44 5.46
C TYR A 125 -15.31 9.73 6.79
N GLN A 126 -14.59 8.62 6.74
CA GLN A 126 -14.18 7.89 7.93
C GLN A 126 -12.85 8.44 8.42
N TYR A 127 -12.85 9.02 9.60
CA TYR A 127 -11.66 9.35 10.37
C TYR A 127 -11.30 8.19 11.28
N THR A 128 -10.07 7.78 11.26
CA THR A 128 -9.57 6.64 12.06
C THR A 128 -8.28 7.04 12.74
N ILE A 129 -8.19 6.76 14.03
CA ILE A 129 -6.94 6.85 14.79
C ILE A 129 -6.68 5.51 15.48
N ILE A 130 -5.43 5.06 15.44
CA ILE A 130 -4.98 3.79 16.01
C ILE A 130 -3.76 4.00 16.90
N ASP A 131 -3.81 3.52 18.14
CA ASP A 131 -2.64 3.44 19.00
C ASP A 131 -1.70 2.32 18.50
N GLU A 132 -0.43 2.64 18.32
CA GLU A 132 0.53 1.69 17.76
C GLU A 132 0.91 0.55 18.68
N ALA A 133 0.88 0.74 20.00
CA ALA A 133 1.22 -0.28 20.99
C ALA A 133 0.09 -1.29 21.15
N THR A 134 -1.12 -0.80 21.32
CA THR A 134 -2.30 -1.62 21.64
C THR A 134 -3.08 -2.09 20.40
N ARG A 135 -2.93 -1.41 19.27
CA ARG A 135 -3.80 -1.55 18.07
C ARG A 135 -5.25 -1.15 18.34
N GLU A 136 -5.58 -0.58 19.49
CA GLU A 136 -6.91 -0.06 19.76
C GLU A 136 -7.20 1.12 18.83
N ARG A 137 -8.42 1.16 18.30
CA ARG A 137 -8.85 2.16 17.33
C ARG A 137 -10.02 2.95 17.86
N PHE A 138 -10.08 4.21 17.46
CA PHE A 138 -11.29 5.02 17.46
C PHE A 138 -11.63 5.44 16.04
N ILE A 139 -12.92 5.39 15.69
CA ILE A 139 -13.44 5.68 14.35
C ILE A 139 -14.65 6.57 14.52
N TYR A 140 -14.74 7.61 13.68
CA TYR A 140 -15.91 8.46 13.58
C TYR A 140 -16.10 8.95 12.14
N PHE A 141 -17.30 9.43 11.82
CA PHE A 141 -17.65 9.90 10.49
C PHE A 141 -17.93 11.39 10.46
N PHE A 142 -17.61 12.02 9.34
CA PHE A 142 -17.98 13.39 9.03
C PHE A 142 -18.50 13.47 7.60
N LYS A 143 -19.30 14.51 7.32
CA LYS A 143 -19.78 14.81 5.96
C LYS A 143 -18.76 15.58 5.14
N GLU A 144 -17.67 16.03 5.76
CA GLU A 144 -16.58 16.75 5.12
C GLU A 144 -15.21 16.25 5.57
N GLN A 145 -14.23 16.41 4.68
CA GLN A 145 -12.82 16.23 4.97
C GLN A 145 -12.20 17.61 5.12
N SER A 146 -12.04 18.04 6.38
CA SER A 146 -11.58 19.39 6.71
C SER A 146 -10.69 19.40 7.96
N SER A 147 -9.92 20.46 8.12
CA SER A 147 -9.13 20.69 9.35
C SER A 147 -10.03 20.84 10.59
N TYR A 148 -11.23 21.37 10.43
CA TYR A 148 -12.22 21.46 11.52
C TYR A 148 -12.68 20.08 11.99
N SER A 149 -13.02 19.19 11.03
CA SER A 149 -13.38 17.80 11.32
C SER A 149 -12.23 17.06 12.00
N THR A 150 -10.97 17.29 11.56
CA THR A 150 -9.78 16.71 12.19
C THR A 150 -9.64 17.14 13.65
N VAL A 151 -9.74 18.44 13.93
CA VAL A 151 -9.67 18.99 15.29
C VAL A 151 -10.76 18.38 16.18
N THR A 152 -12.00 18.33 15.70
CA THR A 152 -13.13 17.74 16.41
C THR A 152 -12.90 16.26 16.68
N PHE A 153 -12.47 15.51 15.66
CA PHE A 153 -12.19 14.10 15.76
C PHE A 153 -11.10 13.77 16.81
N VAL A 154 -10.00 14.51 16.81
CA VAL A 154 -8.89 14.28 17.76
C VAL A 154 -9.33 14.55 19.19
N LYS A 155 -10.13 15.60 19.45
CA LYS A 155 -10.72 15.85 20.77
C LYS A 155 -11.63 14.68 21.23
N MET A 156 -12.45 14.15 20.32
CA MET A 156 -13.28 12.97 20.59
C MET A 156 -12.43 11.72 20.87
N ALA A 157 -11.35 11.52 20.11
CA ALA A 157 -10.45 10.40 20.28
C ALA A 157 -9.74 10.44 21.64
N ILE A 158 -9.22 11.59 22.05
CA ILE A 158 -8.61 11.78 23.37
C ILE A 158 -9.60 11.45 24.48
N LYS A 159 -10.86 11.92 24.36
CA LYS A 159 -11.92 11.55 25.31
C LYS A 159 -12.20 10.06 25.33
N TYR A 160 -12.18 9.39 24.18
CA TYR A 160 -12.40 7.94 24.05
C TYR A 160 -11.28 7.13 24.70
N PHE A 161 -10.03 7.48 24.43
CA PHE A 161 -8.87 6.78 24.98
C PHE A 161 -8.63 7.12 26.48
N GLY A 162 -9.03 8.30 26.93
CA GLY A 162 -8.75 8.81 28.27
C GLY A 162 -7.34 9.37 28.45
N TYR A 163 -6.58 9.52 27.36
CA TYR A 163 -5.23 10.11 27.34
C TYR A 163 -4.93 10.79 26.01
N ALA A 164 -4.05 11.78 26.04
CA ALA A 164 -3.48 12.40 24.84
C ALA A 164 -2.20 11.64 24.44
N PRO A 165 -1.98 11.36 23.15
CA PRO A 165 -0.74 10.74 22.71
C PRO A 165 0.42 11.73 22.70
N GLU A 166 1.67 11.21 22.80
CA GLU A 166 2.86 12.04 22.63
C GLU A 166 3.06 12.45 21.17
N ILE A 167 2.76 11.52 20.23
CA ILE A 167 2.93 11.71 18.78
C ILE A 167 1.67 11.30 18.04
N ILE A 168 1.16 12.16 17.17
CA ILE A 168 0.19 11.78 16.12
C ILE A 168 0.88 11.83 14.77
N GLN A 169 0.90 10.71 14.06
CA GLN A 169 1.43 10.61 12.71
C GLN A 169 0.29 10.63 11.70
N THR A 170 0.42 11.50 10.67
CA THR A 170 -0.53 11.62 9.56
C THR A 170 0.21 11.56 8.23
N ASP A 171 -0.53 11.43 7.14
CA ASP A 171 -0.04 11.77 5.81
C ASP A 171 -0.01 13.29 5.60
N ASN A 172 0.26 13.71 4.35
CA ASN A 172 0.33 15.14 3.99
C ASN A 172 -1.01 15.66 3.42
N GLY A 173 -2.14 15.12 3.87
CA GLY A 173 -3.46 15.59 3.49
C GLY A 173 -3.72 17.03 3.94
N PHE A 174 -4.52 17.78 3.17
CA PHE A 174 -4.84 19.20 3.48
C PHE A 174 -5.65 19.34 4.79
N GLU A 175 -6.30 18.29 5.23
CA GLU A 175 -6.99 18.23 6.52
C GLU A 175 -6.03 18.20 7.70
N PHE A 176 -4.74 17.89 7.48
CA PHE A 176 -3.71 17.77 8.50
C PHE A 176 -2.62 18.84 8.38
N THR A 177 -2.36 19.37 7.18
CA THR A 177 -1.28 20.32 6.94
C THR A 177 -1.57 21.24 5.77
N HIS A 178 -0.85 22.37 5.68
CA HIS A 178 -0.94 23.26 4.54
C HIS A 178 -0.17 22.71 3.32
N PHE A 179 -0.74 22.89 2.14
CA PHE A 179 -0.15 22.46 0.87
C PHE A 179 1.04 23.33 0.42
N LYS A 180 1.14 24.56 0.93
CA LYS A 180 2.19 25.54 0.61
C LYS A 180 2.75 26.10 1.90
N ASP A 181 4.03 26.48 1.87
CA ASP A 181 4.65 27.28 2.93
C ASP A 181 3.83 28.56 3.17
N THR A 182 3.05 28.55 4.22
CA THR A 182 2.30 29.70 4.67
C THR A 182 2.78 30.07 6.07
N LYS A 183 2.76 31.39 6.36
CA LYS A 183 3.04 31.87 7.72
C LYS A 183 1.90 31.52 8.74
N ARG A 184 0.80 30.95 8.25
CA ARG A 184 -0.35 30.60 9.11
C ARG A 184 -0.16 29.19 9.67
N VAL A 185 -0.34 29.05 10.97
CA VAL A 185 -0.32 27.75 11.64
C VAL A 185 -1.60 26.99 11.27
N HIS A 186 -1.46 25.73 10.88
CA HIS A 186 -2.61 24.89 10.55
C HIS A 186 -3.46 24.63 11.81
N PRO A 187 -4.81 24.60 11.73
CA PRO A 187 -5.67 24.39 12.90
C PRO A 187 -5.36 23.12 13.68
N PHE A 188 -4.97 22.06 12.99
CA PHE A 188 -4.55 20.80 13.63
C PHE A 188 -3.22 20.94 14.36
N ASP A 189 -2.22 21.62 13.78
CA ASP A 189 -0.95 21.90 14.47
C ASP A 189 -1.15 22.79 15.71
N LYS A 190 -2.07 23.75 15.61
CA LYS A 190 -2.46 24.59 16.76
C LYS A 190 -3.01 23.73 17.90
N LEU A 191 -3.96 22.83 17.62
CA LEU A 191 -4.48 21.88 18.61
C LEU A 191 -3.38 21.00 19.19
N CYS A 192 -2.50 20.46 18.35
CA CYS A 192 -1.40 19.62 18.80
C CYS A 192 -0.47 20.38 19.78
N ASN A 193 -0.12 21.62 19.45
CA ASN A 193 0.70 22.47 20.31
C ASN A 193 0.00 22.78 21.64
N GLU A 194 -1.30 23.08 21.63
CA GLU A 194 -2.11 23.33 22.86
C GLU A 194 -2.14 22.09 23.79
N LEU A 195 -2.12 20.88 23.21
CA LEU A 195 -2.20 19.64 23.96
C LEU A 195 -0.83 18.99 24.23
N GLY A 196 0.28 19.62 23.82
CA GLY A 196 1.63 19.05 23.96
C GLY A 196 1.88 17.82 23.09
N ILE A 197 1.13 17.65 22.00
CA ILE A 197 1.22 16.54 21.07
C ILE A 197 2.18 16.91 19.93
N LYS A 198 3.12 16.04 19.61
CA LYS A 198 3.98 16.20 18.44
C LYS A 198 3.25 15.71 17.18
N HIS A 199 2.90 16.62 16.28
CA HIS A 199 2.44 16.22 14.93
C HIS A 199 3.61 15.77 14.06
N GLN A 200 3.52 14.58 13.48
CA GLN A 200 4.55 13.98 12.63
C GLN A 200 3.97 13.63 11.26
N LEU A 201 4.40 14.36 10.23
CA LEU A 201 4.08 14.01 8.85
C LEU A 201 4.93 12.84 8.35
N ILE A 202 4.33 11.93 7.59
CA ILE A 202 5.09 10.91 6.87
C ILE A 202 5.87 11.56 5.72
N ARG A 203 7.01 10.98 5.38
CA ARG A 203 7.77 11.42 4.19
C ARG A 203 6.92 11.17 2.93
N PRO A 204 6.88 12.12 1.98
CA PRO A 204 6.19 11.91 0.72
C PRO A 204 6.63 10.60 0.05
N ARG A 205 5.69 9.86 -0.54
CA ARG A 205 5.91 8.57 -1.23
C ARG A 205 6.45 7.44 -0.34
N THR A 206 6.23 7.51 0.98
CA THR A 206 6.59 6.43 1.91
C THR A 206 5.35 5.87 2.65
N PRO A 207 4.41 5.20 1.95
CA PRO A 207 3.16 4.71 2.55
C PRO A 207 3.39 3.72 3.70
N ARG A 208 4.53 3.04 3.72
CA ARG A 208 4.88 2.07 4.78
C ARG A 208 4.84 2.66 6.20
N HIS A 209 4.98 3.97 6.35
CA HIS A 209 4.94 4.61 7.66
C HIS A 209 3.54 4.56 8.28
N ASN A 210 2.47 4.59 7.48
CA ASN A 210 1.08 4.45 7.95
C ASN A 210 0.53 3.01 7.85
N GLY A 211 1.40 2.00 7.75
CA GLY A 211 1.02 0.62 7.48
C GLY A 211 0.04 0.00 8.48
N LYS A 212 0.01 0.46 9.75
CA LYS A 212 -0.93 -0.06 10.75
C LYS A 212 -2.36 0.41 10.47
N ILE A 213 -2.53 1.71 10.17
CA ILE A 213 -3.84 2.26 9.85
C ILE A 213 -4.32 1.81 8.47
N GLU A 214 -3.44 1.72 7.47
CA GLU A 214 -3.76 1.17 6.15
C GLU A 214 -4.24 -0.28 6.25
N ARG A 215 -3.58 -1.10 7.06
CA ARG A 215 -4.02 -2.47 7.34
C ARG A 215 -5.39 -2.50 7.99
N SER A 216 -5.66 -1.57 8.91
CA SER A 216 -6.96 -1.46 9.55
C SER A 216 -8.06 -1.08 8.55
N HIS A 217 -7.78 -0.16 7.63
CA HIS A 217 -8.69 0.22 6.55
C HIS A 217 -9.00 -0.93 5.60
N ARG A 218 -8.02 -1.79 5.30
CA ARG A 218 -8.25 -3.02 4.53
C ARG A 218 -9.20 -3.96 5.26
N ASN A 219 -8.99 -4.18 6.56
CA ASN A 219 -9.90 -4.99 7.38
C ASN A 219 -11.31 -4.39 7.42
N ASP A 220 -11.44 -3.06 7.45
CA ASP A 220 -12.75 -2.39 7.40
C ASP A 220 -13.45 -2.63 6.06
N ASN A 221 -12.71 -2.58 4.93
CA ASN A 221 -13.26 -2.89 3.62
C ASN A 221 -13.77 -4.33 3.55
N GLU A 222 -12.99 -5.29 4.04
CA GLU A 222 -13.30 -6.72 3.96
C GLU A 222 -14.42 -7.14 4.93
N ARG A 223 -14.45 -6.59 6.14
CA ARG A 223 -15.30 -7.09 7.23
C ARG A 223 -16.52 -6.24 7.53
N PHE A 224 -16.49 -4.98 7.17
CA PHE A 224 -17.55 -4.02 7.44
C PHE A 224 -18.17 -3.51 6.13
N TYR A 225 -17.44 -2.80 5.29
CA TYR A 225 -17.98 -2.18 4.09
C TYR A 225 -18.49 -3.17 3.05
N SER A 226 -17.88 -4.35 2.93
CA SER A 226 -18.34 -5.40 2.01
C SER A 226 -19.77 -5.88 2.26
N LYS A 227 -20.31 -5.63 3.46
CA LYS A 227 -21.63 -6.09 3.91
C LYS A 227 -22.53 -4.95 4.40
N LEU A 228 -22.03 -3.72 4.33
CA LEU A 228 -22.73 -2.55 4.86
C LEU A 228 -23.75 -2.04 3.87
N SER A 229 -24.97 -1.81 4.38
CA SER A 229 -25.95 -0.93 3.75
C SER A 229 -26.49 0.00 4.83
N PHE A 230 -26.56 1.31 4.55
CA PHE A 230 -27.07 2.30 5.50
C PHE A 230 -27.87 3.39 4.78
N TYR A 231 -28.86 3.93 5.49
CA TYR A 231 -29.85 4.86 4.94
C TYR A 231 -29.62 6.31 5.39
N SER A 232 -28.95 6.50 6.51
CA SER A 232 -28.68 7.83 7.08
C SER A 232 -27.33 7.86 7.76
N TYR A 233 -26.88 9.08 8.10
CA TYR A 233 -25.66 9.30 8.87
C TYR A 233 -25.72 8.61 10.25
N GLU A 234 -26.85 8.71 10.92
CA GLU A 234 -27.09 8.12 12.25
C GLU A 234 -27.01 6.60 12.19
N ASP A 235 -27.60 5.99 11.16
CA ASP A 235 -27.52 4.55 10.93
C ASP A 235 -26.06 4.10 10.70
N LEU A 236 -25.31 4.81 9.86
CA LEU A 236 -23.89 4.56 9.65
C LEU A 236 -23.11 4.60 10.97
N VAL A 237 -23.33 5.62 11.80
CA VAL A 237 -22.66 5.78 13.09
C VAL A 237 -23.00 4.63 14.03
N VAL A 238 -24.26 4.22 14.11
CA VAL A 238 -24.70 3.09 14.97
C VAL A 238 -24.05 1.78 14.53
N GLN A 239 -24.07 1.49 13.22
CA GLN A 239 -23.47 0.26 12.68
C GLN A 239 -21.95 0.24 12.91
N MET A 240 -21.25 1.37 12.72
CA MET A 240 -19.81 1.47 12.98
C MET A 240 -19.48 1.30 14.46
N LYS A 241 -20.26 1.85 15.38
CA LYS A 241 -20.02 1.65 16.84
C LYS A 241 -20.07 0.16 17.20
N LYS A 242 -21.03 -0.59 16.67
CA LYS A 242 -21.12 -2.05 16.86
C LYS A 242 -19.91 -2.78 16.28
N TYR A 243 -19.51 -2.41 15.07
CA TYR A 243 -18.35 -2.98 14.41
C TYR A 243 -17.04 -2.67 15.17
N LEU A 244 -16.83 -1.41 15.57
CA LEU A 244 -15.65 -0.97 16.30
C LEU A 244 -15.53 -1.68 17.66
N TYR A 245 -16.65 -1.80 18.38
CA TYR A 245 -16.71 -2.55 19.65
C TYR A 245 -16.22 -3.99 19.46
N LYS A 246 -16.72 -4.68 18.43
CA LYS A 246 -16.29 -6.03 18.08
C LYS A 246 -14.85 -6.08 17.63
N SER A 247 -14.43 -5.16 16.74
CA SER A 247 -13.08 -5.11 16.17
C SER A 247 -12.00 -4.93 17.22
N ASN A 248 -12.23 -4.06 18.23
CA ASN A 248 -11.27 -3.83 19.32
C ASN A 248 -11.22 -5.00 20.34
N ARG A 249 -12.10 -6.00 20.21
CA ARG A 249 -12.13 -7.22 21.04
C ARG A 249 -11.75 -8.50 20.29
N LEU A 250 -11.38 -8.38 19.00
CA LEU A 250 -10.89 -9.54 18.25
C LEU A 250 -9.40 -9.78 18.56
N PRO A 251 -9.01 -11.00 18.92
CA PRO A 251 -7.60 -11.37 19.11
C PRO A 251 -6.78 -11.14 17.85
N MET A 252 -5.56 -10.65 18.02
CA MET A 252 -4.61 -10.38 16.94
C MET A 252 -3.31 -11.15 17.16
N GLN A 253 -2.83 -11.87 16.14
CA GLN A 253 -1.56 -12.57 16.19
C GLN A 253 -0.40 -11.63 16.55
N THR A 254 -0.42 -10.38 16.04
CA THR A 254 0.60 -9.36 16.33
C THR A 254 0.61 -8.89 17.78
N LEU A 255 -0.40 -9.22 18.56
CA LEU A 255 -0.53 -8.94 20.00
C LEU A 255 -0.47 -10.22 20.83
N ASN A 256 0.18 -11.29 20.33
CA ASN A 256 0.23 -12.60 20.97
C ASN A 256 -1.16 -13.18 21.28
N TRP A 257 -2.10 -13.01 20.34
CA TRP A 257 -3.50 -13.42 20.45
C TRP A 257 -4.33 -12.67 21.51
N LEU A 258 -3.81 -11.58 22.05
CA LEU A 258 -4.63 -10.64 22.81
C LEU A 258 -5.44 -9.76 21.85
N SER A 259 -6.59 -9.31 22.30
CA SER A 259 -7.33 -8.24 21.63
C SER A 259 -6.72 -6.86 21.98
N PRO A 260 -6.99 -5.81 21.17
CA PRO A 260 -6.56 -4.45 21.49
C PRO A 260 -6.91 -4.00 22.91
N ILE A 261 -8.13 -4.32 23.38
CA ILE A 261 -8.59 -3.96 24.73
C ILE A 261 -7.84 -4.73 25.82
N GLU A 262 -7.58 -6.02 25.62
CA GLU A 262 -6.79 -6.83 26.55
C GLU A 262 -5.34 -6.35 26.59
N LYS A 263 -4.75 -6.05 25.45
CA LYS A 263 -3.41 -5.48 25.37
C LYS A 263 -3.30 -4.13 26.08
N ARG A 264 -4.33 -3.30 25.96
CA ARG A 264 -4.39 -2.05 26.71
C ARG A 264 -4.40 -2.28 28.22
N LYS A 265 -5.21 -3.22 28.73
CA LYS A 265 -5.25 -3.56 30.16
C LYS A 265 -3.90 -4.05 30.65
N GLU A 266 -3.28 -5.02 29.93
CA GLU A 266 -1.95 -5.52 30.26
C GLU A 266 -0.90 -4.39 30.38
N LEU A 267 -0.89 -3.45 29.43
CA LEU A 267 0.08 -2.36 29.43
C LEU A 267 -0.21 -1.28 30.51
N LEU A 268 -1.46 -1.16 30.96
CA LEU A 268 -1.81 -0.28 32.09
C LEU A 268 -1.36 -0.90 33.42
N GLU A 269 -1.61 -2.19 33.63
CA GLU A 269 -1.17 -2.92 34.82
C GLU A 269 0.36 -2.92 34.98
N LEU A 270 1.10 -3.04 33.86
CA LEU A 270 2.57 -2.92 33.85
C LEU A 270 3.09 -1.51 34.16
N LYS A 271 2.24 -0.49 34.12
CA LYS A 271 2.61 0.90 34.43
C LYS A 271 2.40 1.23 35.92
N GLU A 272 1.55 0.46 36.62
CA GLU A 272 1.23 0.64 38.03
C GLU A 272 2.19 -0.14 38.95
N ASN A 273 2.94 -1.10 38.42
CA ASN A 273 4.04 -1.84 39.06
C ASN A 273 5.41 -1.26 38.68
#